data_02abc36603c7b6870553ecdfe16c938e
#
_entry.id   02abc36603c7b6870553ecdfe16c938e
#
_cell.length_a   1.000
_cell.length_b   1.000
_cell.length_c   1.000
_cell.angle_alpha   90.00
_cell.angle_beta   90.00
_cell.angle_gamma   90.00
#
_symmetry.space_group_name_H-M   'P 1'
#
loop_
_entity.id
_entity.type
_entity.pdbx_description
1 polymer ?
#
loop_
_entity_poly.entity_id
_entity_poly.type
_entity_poly.pdbx_seq_one_letter_code
_entity_poly.pdbx_strand_id
1 'polypeptide(L)'
;ESAFAAGETDVAFLGLGDENGNNPVYDLISSDLVLNLDDVLSKDQGKTLYDAFPKNLWEMAKCDGHIYSIPSALADDNGVYAAFNRDYISDDVINSWDGSIDGIYQILKASEWDNSKAPGFQYLINGYVFGDMIGCEIRNGLCFDYDTMSVENPLESQKFTEYLKGLDKMKKDGYLKDDETGEITYLNNIG
;
A
#
# COMPACT_ATOMS: atom_id res chain seq x y z
N GLU A 1 18.47 -10.08 -19.00
CA GLU A 1 18.24 -10.03 -20.45
C GLU A 1 19.16 -11.01 -21.20
N SER A 2 20.48 -10.90 -21.06
CA SER A 2 21.44 -11.74 -21.80
C SER A 2 21.24 -13.24 -21.62
N ALA A 3 20.90 -13.71 -20.41
CA ALA A 3 20.62 -15.14 -20.13
C ALA A 3 19.36 -15.65 -20.85
N PHE A 4 18.30 -14.82 -20.94
CA PHE A 4 17.09 -15.13 -21.73
C PHE A 4 17.41 -15.18 -23.23
N ALA A 5 18.11 -14.16 -23.73
CA ALA A 5 18.50 -14.11 -25.15
C ALA A 5 19.42 -15.27 -25.57
N ALA A 6 20.24 -15.78 -24.64
CA ALA A 6 21.09 -16.94 -24.85
C ALA A 6 20.36 -18.29 -24.69
N GLY A 7 19.10 -18.30 -24.25
CA GLY A 7 18.36 -19.53 -23.95
C GLY A 7 18.88 -20.29 -22.74
N GLU A 8 19.56 -19.60 -21.82
CA GLU A 8 20.15 -20.19 -20.59
C GLU A 8 19.17 -20.16 -19.42
N THR A 9 18.05 -19.44 -19.56
CA THR A 9 17.04 -19.26 -18.50
C THR A 9 15.64 -19.39 -19.07
N ASP A 10 14.85 -20.30 -18.53
CA ASP A 10 13.44 -20.49 -18.92
C ASP A 10 12.48 -19.69 -18.04
N VAL A 11 12.84 -19.45 -16.77
CA VAL A 11 12.03 -18.72 -15.78
C VAL A 11 12.94 -17.84 -14.92
N ALA A 12 12.52 -16.61 -14.64
CA ALA A 12 13.20 -15.75 -13.69
C ALA A 12 12.23 -15.15 -12.66
N PHE A 13 12.72 -14.98 -11.45
CA PHE A 13 12.07 -14.16 -10.45
C PHE A 13 12.59 -12.73 -10.59
N LEU A 14 11.69 -11.83 -10.93
CA LEU A 14 12.00 -10.41 -11.10
C LEU A 14 11.41 -9.64 -9.90
N GLY A 15 12.20 -8.73 -9.35
CA GLY A 15 11.71 -7.78 -8.35
C GLY A 15 10.73 -6.79 -9.00
N LEU A 16 9.94 -6.14 -8.17
CA LEU A 16 9.24 -4.92 -8.54
C LEU A 16 10.30 -3.91 -9.00
N GLY A 17 9.98 -3.07 -9.99
CA GLY A 17 10.92 -2.13 -10.58
C GLY A 17 11.67 -1.28 -9.55
N ASP A 18 12.73 -0.64 -9.97
CA ASP A 18 13.52 0.24 -9.12
C ASP A 18 12.79 1.55 -8.80
N GLU A 19 13.35 2.34 -7.89
CA GLU A 19 12.83 3.65 -7.49
C GLU A 19 12.77 4.69 -8.63
N ASN A 20 13.43 4.40 -9.77
CA ASN A 20 13.40 5.22 -10.98
C ASN A 20 12.26 4.81 -11.94
N GLY A 21 11.46 3.83 -11.57
CA GLY A 21 10.33 3.33 -12.38
C GLY A 21 10.74 2.33 -13.47
N ASN A 22 12.00 1.87 -13.47
CA ASN A 22 12.43 0.83 -14.41
C ASN A 22 11.82 -0.50 -13.96
N ASN A 23 10.97 -1.08 -14.79
CA ASN A 23 10.40 -2.40 -14.55
C ASN A 23 11.05 -3.41 -15.50
N PRO A 24 11.87 -4.34 -15.00
CA PRO A 24 12.57 -5.31 -15.82
C PRO A 24 11.63 -6.20 -16.65
N VAL A 25 10.37 -6.33 -16.25
CA VAL A 25 9.36 -7.07 -17.03
C VAL A 25 9.08 -6.35 -18.36
N TYR A 26 8.93 -5.02 -18.34
CA TYR A 26 8.69 -4.24 -19.56
C TYR A 26 9.87 -4.30 -20.54
N ASP A 27 11.09 -4.30 -20.03
CA ASP A 27 12.29 -4.43 -20.87
C ASP A 27 12.33 -5.80 -21.58
N LEU A 28 11.98 -6.88 -20.86
CA LEU A 28 11.89 -8.22 -21.43
C LEU A 28 10.76 -8.34 -22.46
N ILE A 29 9.60 -7.73 -22.21
CA ILE A 29 8.47 -7.71 -23.14
C ILE A 29 8.85 -6.95 -24.41
N SER A 30 9.41 -5.76 -24.27
CA SER A 30 9.81 -4.91 -25.42
C SER A 30 10.90 -5.53 -26.27
N SER A 31 11.70 -6.41 -25.68
CA SER A 31 12.77 -7.17 -26.36
C SER A 31 12.31 -8.53 -26.90
N ASP A 32 11.01 -8.86 -26.80
CA ASP A 32 10.43 -10.14 -27.24
C ASP A 32 11.11 -11.37 -26.60
N LEU A 33 11.52 -11.23 -25.35
CA LEU A 33 12.25 -12.26 -24.59
C LEU A 33 11.35 -13.06 -23.62
N VAL A 34 10.08 -12.73 -23.52
CA VAL A 34 9.10 -13.40 -22.65
C VAL A 34 7.85 -13.81 -23.41
N LEU A 35 7.29 -14.94 -22.98
CA LEU A 35 6.11 -15.53 -23.61
C LEU A 35 4.83 -14.82 -23.15
N ASN A 36 3.90 -14.53 -24.07
CA ASN A 36 2.53 -14.22 -23.75
C ASN A 36 1.86 -15.47 -23.12
N LEU A 37 1.36 -15.33 -21.91
CA LEU A 37 0.82 -16.44 -21.10
C LEU A 37 -0.69 -16.64 -21.25
N ASP A 38 -1.42 -15.79 -21.97
CA ASP A 38 -2.89 -15.85 -22.06
C ASP A 38 -3.39 -17.25 -22.47
N ASP A 39 -2.80 -17.80 -23.50
CA ASP A 39 -3.16 -19.14 -24.00
C ASP A 39 -2.78 -20.26 -23.04
N VAL A 40 -1.64 -20.14 -22.38
CA VAL A 40 -1.13 -21.11 -21.39
C VAL A 40 -2.04 -21.10 -20.15
N LEU A 41 -2.37 -19.93 -19.66
CA LEU A 41 -3.20 -19.75 -18.44
C LEU A 41 -4.69 -20.08 -18.68
N SER A 42 -5.13 -20.16 -19.93
CA SER A 42 -6.52 -20.54 -20.26
C SER A 42 -6.79 -22.05 -20.25
N LYS A 43 -5.77 -22.90 -20.21
CA LYS A 43 -5.86 -24.34 -20.43
C LYS A 43 -5.16 -25.15 -19.33
N ASP A 44 -5.66 -26.36 -19.11
CA ASP A 44 -5.03 -27.40 -18.29
C ASP A 44 -4.51 -26.90 -16.92
N GLN A 45 -3.24 -27.18 -16.63
CA GLN A 45 -2.58 -26.78 -15.38
C GLN A 45 -2.43 -25.25 -15.27
N GLY A 46 -2.29 -24.55 -16.39
CA GLY A 46 -2.26 -23.09 -16.42
C GLY A 46 -3.54 -22.47 -15.90
N LYS A 47 -4.69 -23.06 -16.27
CA LYS A 47 -5.99 -22.62 -15.73
C LYS A 47 -6.08 -22.83 -14.22
N THR A 48 -5.57 -23.94 -13.71
CA THR A 48 -5.52 -24.19 -12.26
C THR A 48 -4.69 -23.11 -11.55
N LEU A 49 -3.57 -22.71 -12.14
CA LEU A 49 -2.74 -21.63 -11.62
C LEU A 49 -3.49 -20.29 -11.68
N TYR A 50 -4.12 -19.99 -12.81
CA TYR A 50 -4.91 -18.76 -12.97
C TYR A 50 -6.01 -18.64 -11.93
N ASP A 51 -6.75 -19.72 -11.70
CA ASP A 51 -7.85 -19.76 -10.74
C ASP A 51 -7.40 -19.70 -9.26
N ALA A 52 -6.10 -19.97 -8.98
CA ALA A 52 -5.53 -19.90 -7.64
C ALA A 52 -5.25 -18.47 -7.15
N PHE A 53 -5.21 -17.49 -8.05
CA PHE A 53 -4.93 -16.10 -7.71
C PHE A 53 -6.20 -15.23 -7.86
N PRO A 54 -6.36 -14.20 -7.01
CA PRO A 54 -7.41 -13.19 -7.17
C PRO A 54 -7.33 -12.49 -8.53
N LYS A 55 -8.48 -12.19 -9.12
CA LYS A 55 -8.54 -11.57 -10.46
C LYS A 55 -7.84 -10.22 -10.54
N ASN A 56 -7.91 -9.42 -9.50
CA ASN A 56 -7.24 -8.12 -9.44
C ASN A 56 -5.73 -8.23 -9.58
N LEU A 57 -5.10 -9.29 -9.05
CA LEU A 57 -3.66 -9.50 -9.23
C LEU A 57 -3.30 -9.77 -10.70
N TRP A 58 -4.13 -10.50 -11.42
CA TRP A 58 -3.94 -10.71 -12.86
C TRP A 58 -4.11 -9.42 -13.66
N GLU A 59 -5.08 -8.57 -13.30
CA GLU A 59 -5.24 -7.26 -13.95
C GLU A 59 -3.99 -6.37 -13.76
N MET A 60 -3.38 -6.41 -12.56
CA MET A 60 -2.12 -5.70 -12.29
C MET A 60 -0.91 -6.29 -13.04
N ALA A 61 -0.94 -7.57 -13.38
CA ALA A 61 0.14 -8.24 -14.12
C ALA A 61 0.05 -8.06 -15.64
N LYS A 62 -1.00 -7.42 -16.15
CA LYS A 62 -1.16 -7.18 -17.58
C LYS A 62 -0.27 -6.05 -18.09
N CYS A 63 0.28 -6.26 -19.28
CA CYS A 63 0.89 -5.24 -20.10
C CYS A 63 0.17 -5.22 -21.45
N ASP A 64 -0.35 -4.07 -21.88
CA ASP A 64 -1.15 -3.91 -23.11
C ASP A 64 -2.32 -4.92 -23.21
N GLY A 65 -2.93 -5.26 -22.05
CA GLY A 65 -4.06 -6.19 -21.99
C GLY A 65 -3.69 -7.68 -21.95
N HIS A 66 -2.40 -8.02 -22.01
CA HIS A 66 -1.88 -9.38 -22.04
C HIS A 66 -1.05 -9.72 -20.79
N ILE A 67 -1.02 -10.98 -20.41
CA ILE A 67 -0.26 -11.49 -19.25
C ILE A 67 1.07 -12.06 -19.73
N TYR A 68 2.19 -11.52 -19.19
CA TYR A 68 3.54 -11.99 -19.46
C TYR A 68 4.29 -12.48 -18.23
N SER A 69 3.71 -12.27 -17.06
CA SER A 69 4.30 -12.69 -15.78
C SER A 69 3.25 -13.28 -14.86
N ILE A 70 3.69 -14.15 -13.96
CA ILE A 70 2.84 -14.68 -12.89
C ILE A 70 3.06 -13.77 -11.68
N PRO A 71 1.99 -13.15 -11.12
CA PRO A 71 2.13 -12.33 -9.93
C PRO A 71 2.66 -13.18 -8.77
N SER A 72 3.63 -12.68 -8.01
CA SER A 72 3.98 -13.32 -6.75
C SER A 72 2.87 -12.98 -5.76
N ALA A 73 2.13 -13.97 -5.29
CA ALA A 73 1.30 -13.82 -4.11
C ALA A 73 2.25 -13.76 -2.90
N LEU A 74 2.73 -12.56 -2.59
CA LEU A 74 3.14 -12.32 -1.21
C LEU A 74 1.86 -12.43 -0.39
N ALA A 75 1.90 -13.20 0.70
CA ALA A 75 0.79 -13.27 1.63
C ALA A 75 0.33 -11.84 1.93
N ASP A 76 -0.97 -11.65 2.10
CA ASP A 76 -1.63 -10.35 2.36
C ASP A 76 -1.15 -9.65 3.66
N ASP A 77 0.01 -10.03 4.18
CA ASP A 77 0.57 -9.62 5.46
C ASP A 77 1.38 -8.31 5.40
N ASN A 78 1.50 -7.67 4.25
CA ASN A 78 2.19 -6.39 4.09
C ASN A 78 1.27 -5.17 4.32
N GLY A 79 0.10 -5.37 4.91
CA GLY A 79 -0.82 -4.29 5.24
C GLY A 79 -0.26 -3.36 6.33
N VAL A 80 -0.74 -2.14 6.35
CA VAL A 80 -0.53 -1.22 7.47
C VAL A 80 -1.55 -1.55 8.56
N TYR A 81 -1.06 -1.76 9.76
CA TYR A 81 -1.87 -2.14 10.92
C TYR A 81 -1.87 -1.01 11.94
N ALA A 82 -3.03 -0.74 12.53
CA ALA A 82 -3.13 0.09 13.72
C ALA A 82 -3.04 -0.80 14.97
N ALA A 83 -2.09 -0.51 15.85
CA ALA A 83 -1.97 -1.16 17.14
C ALA A 83 -2.59 -0.25 18.22
N PHE A 84 -3.51 -0.80 19.00
CA PHE A 84 -4.18 -0.08 20.08
C PHE A 84 -3.79 -0.64 21.45
N ASN A 85 -3.40 0.25 22.37
CA ASN A 85 -3.12 -0.15 23.74
C ASN A 85 -4.43 -0.30 24.52
N ARG A 86 -4.79 -1.54 24.86
CA ARG A 86 -6.02 -1.91 25.54
C ARG A 86 -6.10 -1.44 27.00
N ASP A 87 -5.01 -1.01 27.59
CA ASP A 87 -5.03 -0.42 28.93
C ASP A 87 -5.73 0.96 28.96
N TYR A 88 -5.84 1.62 27.78
CA TYR A 88 -6.40 2.96 27.63
C TYR A 88 -7.61 3.03 26.71
N ILE A 89 -7.90 1.97 25.95
CA ILE A 89 -8.94 1.94 24.93
C ILE A 89 -9.70 0.62 25.04
N SER A 90 -11.01 0.69 25.25
CA SER A 90 -11.84 -0.52 25.33
C SER A 90 -12.02 -1.20 23.97
N ASP A 91 -12.26 -2.51 23.99
CA ASP A 91 -12.50 -3.30 22.78
C ASP A 91 -13.70 -2.79 21.99
N ASP A 92 -14.77 -2.30 22.63
CA ASP A 92 -15.93 -1.74 21.95
C ASP A 92 -15.57 -0.50 21.13
N VAL A 93 -14.69 0.36 21.66
CA VAL A 93 -14.19 1.54 20.93
C VAL A 93 -13.30 1.11 19.78
N ILE A 94 -12.38 0.16 19.97
CA ILE A 94 -11.53 -0.37 18.90
C ILE A 94 -12.37 -0.98 17.78
N ASN A 95 -13.36 -1.81 18.13
CA ASN A 95 -14.22 -2.49 17.16
C ASN A 95 -15.17 -1.53 16.42
N SER A 96 -15.34 -0.30 16.88
CA SER A 96 -16.09 0.73 16.18
C SER A 96 -15.32 1.43 15.06
N TRP A 97 -14.02 1.14 14.92
CA TRP A 97 -13.20 1.76 13.90
C TRP A 97 -13.62 1.33 12.48
N ASP A 98 -13.83 2.28 11.63
CA ASP A 98 -14.26 2.11 10.23
C ASP A 98 -13.08 2.09 9.23
N GLY A 99 -11.84 2.06 9.71
CA GLY A 99 -10.64 2.13 8.88
C GLY A 99 -10.21 3.55 8.50
N SER A 100 -11.03 4.56 8.82
CA SER A 100 -10.74 5.96 8.45
C SER A 100 -9.82 6.66 9.44
N ILE A 101 -9.20 7.75 8.99
CA ILE A 101 -8.41 8.65 9.83
C ILE A 101 -9.29 9.38 10.86
N ASP A 102 -10.54 9.72 10.52
CA ASP A 102 -11.48 10.29 11.49
C ASP A 102 -11.89 9.27 12.54
N GLY A 103 -12.02 8.00 12.18
CA GLY A 103 -12.23 6.91 13.14
C GLY A 103 -11.09 6.80 14.15
N ILE A 104 -9.84 6.90 13.73
CA ILE A 104 -8.68 6.97 14.66
C ILE A 104 -8.81 8.17 15.59
N TYR A 105 -9.16 9.34 15.08
CA TYR A 105 -9.36 10.52 15.91
C TYR A 105 -10.46 10.31 16.96
N GLN A 106 -11.58 9.64 16.61
CA GLN A 106 -12.64 9.32 17.59
C GLN A 106 -12.16 8.34 18.65
N ILE A 107 -11.36 7.34 18.28
CA ILE A 107 -10.74 6.40 19.22
C ILE A 107 -9.83 7.15 20.20
N LEU A 108 -8.97 8.04 19.71
CA LEU A 108 -8.08 8.85 20.55
C LEU A 108 -8.86 9.73 21.51
N LYS A 109 -9.97 10.32 21.09
CA LYS A 109 -10.86 11.10 21.96
C LYS A 109 -11.54 10.28 23.04
N ALA A 110 -11.87 9.03 22.73
CA ALA A 110 -12.48 8.10 23.68
C ALA A 110 -11.45 7.43 24.60
N SER A 111 -10.15 7.59 24.33
CA SER A 111 -9.08 6.99 25.14
C SER A 111 -8.91 7.71 26.48
N GLU A 112 -8.48 6.96 27.49
CA GLU A 112 -8.09 7.49 28.80
C GLU A 112 -6.63 7.96 28.85
N TRP A 113 -5.97 8.04 27.70
CA TRP A 113 -4.56 8.42 27.60
C TRP A 113 -4.34 9.91 27.88
N ASP A 114 -3.33 10.19 28.70
CA ASP A 114 -2.91 11.57 29.02
C ASP A 114 -1.94 12.11 27.96
N ASN A 115 -2.46 12.82 26.96
CA ASN A 115 -1.69 13.42 25.88
C ASN A 115 -0.65 14.46 26.33
N SER A 116 -0.68 14.93 27.60
CA SER A 116 0.33 15.83 28.12
C SER A 116 1.69 15.15 28.30
N LYS A 117 1.71 13.82 28.47
CA LYS A 117 2.94 13.03 28.69
C LYS A 117 3.59 12.62 27.37
N ALA A 118 2.77 12.15 26.42
CA ALA A 118 3.23 11.74 25.09
C ALA A 118 2.06 11.84 24.10
N PRO A 119 2.29 11.97 22.79
CA PRO A 119 1.21 11.94 21.82
C PRO A 119 0.52 10.59 21.87
N GLY A 120 -0.81 10.59 21.86
CA GLY A 120 -1.64 9.37 21.87
C GLY A 120 -1.63 8.63 20.52
N PHE A 121 -1.17 9.29 19.48
CA PHE A 121 -1.07 8.73 18.15
C PHE A 121 0.27 9.09 17.51
N GLN A 122 0.88 8.09 16.92
CA GLN A 122 2.11 8.25 16.16
C GLN A 122 1.88 7.74 14.76
N TYR A 123 2.16 8.57 13.80
CA TYR A 123 1.95 8.24 12.41
C TYR A 123 3.11 8.71 11.54
N LEU A 124 3.55 7.83 10.67
CA LEU A 124 4.55 8.16 9.68
C LEU A 124 3.88 8.61 8.40
N ILE A 125 4.08 9.85 8.01
CA ILE A 125 3.70 10.31 6.68
C ILE A 125 4.78 9.85 5.70
N ASN A 126 4.65 8.64 5.21
CA ASN A 126 5.36 8.21 4.02
C ASN A 126 4.35 7.70 2.98
N GLY A 127 4.78 7.61 1.73
CA GLY A 127 3.89 7.26 0.64
C GLY A 127 3.15 5.93 0.80
N TYR A 128 3.77 4.95 1.49
CA TYR A 128 3.18 3.62 1.70
C TYR A 128 2.05 3.65 2.73
N VAL A 129 2.33 4.15 3.92
CA VAL A 129 1.36 4.20 5.02
C VAL A 129 0.15 5.05 4.63
N PHE A 130 0.41 6.14 3.94
CA PHE A 130 -0.60 7.02 3.43
C PHE A 130 -1.52 6.34 2.40
N GLY A 131 -0.95 5.65 1.42
CA GLY A 131 -1.69 4.93 0.39
C GLY A 131 -2.64 3.90 0.98
N ASP A 132 -2.17 3.09 1.90
CA ASP A 132 -2.97 2.03 2.52
C ASP A 132 -4.15 2.57 3.33
N MET A 133 -3.97 3.71 4.03
CA MET A 133 -5.06 4.30 4.81
C MET A 133 -6.16 4.94 3.98
N ILE A 134 -5.86 5.41 2.78
CA ILE A 134 -6.84 6.10 1.94
C ILE A 134 -7.27 5.29 0.71
N GLY A 135 -6.75 4.06 0.56
CA GLY A 135 -7.06 3.21 -0.59
C GLY A 135 -6.44 3.71 -1.90
N CYS A 136 -5.33 4.46 -1.81
CA CYS A 136 -4.56 4.82 -2.99
C CYS A 136 -3.06 4.87 -2.69
N GLU A 137 -2.24 4.54 -3.67
CA GLU A 137 -0.79 4.60 -3.57
C GLU A 137 -0.28 5.92 -4.13
N ILE A 138 0.61 6.60 -3.38
CA ILE A 138 1.32 7.77 -3.89
C ILE A 138 2.70 7.36 -4.37
N ARG A 139 2.91 7.47 -5.66
CA ARG A 139 4.17 7.15 -6.30
C ARG A 139 4.56 8.26 -7.28
N ASN A 140 5.79 8.77 -7.17
CA ASN A 140 6.32 9.84 -8.02
C ASN A 140 5.42 11.09 -8.10
N GLY A 141 4.73 11.44 -7.00
CA GLY A 141 3.84 12.60 -6.94
C GLY A 141 2.47 12.40 -7.60
N LEU A 142 2.12 11.18 -7.98
CA LEU A 142 0.81 10.79 -8.49
C LEU A 142 0.10 9.89 -7.48
N CYS A 143 -1.22 9.99 -7.42
CA CYS A 143 -2.10 9.11 -6.64
C CYS A 143 -2.71 8.07 -7.58
N PHE A 144 -2.46 6.80 -7.28
CA PHE A 144 -3.08 5.65 -7.95
C PHE A 144 -4.23 5.16 -7.09
N ASP A 145 -5.44 5.44 -7.48
CA ASP A 145 -6.64 4.98 -6.79
C ASP A 145 -7.02 3.59 -7.32
N TYR A 146 -6.87 2.57 -6.49
CA TYR A 146 -7.14 1.17 -6.86
C TYR A 146 -8.62 0.83 -6.88
N ASP A 147 -9.49 1.60 -6.20
CA ASP A 147 -10.93 1.38 -6.23
C ASP A 147 -11.52 1.80 -7.58
N THR A 148 -11.02 2.91 -8.11
CA THR A 148 -11.46 3.49 -9.39
C THR A 148 -10.56 3.16 -10.56
N MET A 149 -9.38 2.55 -10.29
CA MET A 149 -8.33 2.29 -11.27
C MET A 149 -7.92 3.55 -12.03
N SER A 150 -7.86 4.67 -11.32
CA SER A 150 -7.50 5.97 -11.88
C SER A 150 -6.18 6.49 -11.33
N VAL A 151 -5.58 7.42 -12.07
CA VAL A 151 -4.39 8.16 -11.66
C VAL A 151 -4.78 9.64 -11.55
N GLU A 152 -4.54 10.24 -10.39
CA GLU A 152 -4.90 11.64 -10.13
C GLU A 152 -3.77 12.42 -9.46
N ASN A 153 -3.89 13.73 -9.49
CA ASN A 153 -3.04 14.61 -8.69
C ASN A 153 -3.47 14.48 -7.21
N PRO A 154 -2.58 14.08 -6.28
CA PRO A 154 -2.95 13.95 -4.86
C PRO A 154 -3.54 15.25 -4.27
N LEU A 155 -3.10 16.41 -4.73
CA LEU A 155 -3.61 17.70 -4.24
C LEU A 155 -5.06 17.99 -4.67
N GLU A 156 -5.58 17.29 -5.68
CA GLU A 156 -6.94 17.35 -6.17
C GLU A 156 -7.79 16.19 -5.64
N SER A 157 -7.17 15.20 -5.04
CA SER A 157 -7.84 14.05 -4.44
C SER A 157 -8.64 14.45 -3.20
N GLN A 158 -9.92 14.09 -3.19
CA GLN A 158 -10.76 14.27 -2.02
C GLN A 158 -10.27 13.42 -0.85
N LYS A 159 -9.88 12.16 -1.11
CA LYS A 159 -9.34 11.23 -0.12
C LYS A 159 -8.12 11.82 0.57
N PHE A 160 -7.18 12.39 -0.22
CA PHE A 160 -6.00 13.05 0.33
C PHE A 160 -6.34 14.27 1.17
N THR A 161 -7.25 15.10 0.69
CA THR A 161 -7.69 16.30 1.42
C THR A 161 -8.33 15.93 2.77
N GLU A 162 -9.18 14.91 2.81
CA GLU A 162 -9.84 14.45 4.04
C GLU A 162 -8.82 13.86 5.01
N TYR A 163 -7.85 13.11 4.52
CA TYR A 163 -6.76 12.60 5.31
C TYR A 163 -5.95 13.73 5.97
N LEU A 164 -5.52 14.74 5.21
CA LEU A 164 -4.76 15.88 5.75
C LEU A 164 -5.58 16.68 6.77
N LYS A 165 -6.89 16.85 6.55
CA LYS A 165 -7.78 17.49 7.52
C LYS A 165 -7.87 16.69 8.82
N GLY A 166 -7.90 15.37 8.73
CA GLY A 166 -7.87 14.47 9.90
C GLY A 166 -6.60 14.64 10.71
N LEU A 167 -5.43 14.66 10.05
CA LEU A 167 -4.14 14.89 10.70
C LEU A 167 -4.06 16.28 11.36
N ASP A 168 -4.49 17.34 10.65
CA ASP A 168 -4.52 18.72 11.19
C ASP A 168 -5.38 18.82 12.45
N LYS A 169 -6.54 18.15 12.43
CA LYS A 169 -7.44 18.07 13.58
C LYS A 169 -6.79 17.36 14.78
N MET A 170 -6.14 16.21 14.55
CA MET A 170 -5.41 15.50 15.60
C MET A 170 -4.25 16.34 16.16
N LYS A 171 -3.53 17.06 15.30
CA LYS A 171 -2.45 17.94 15.70
C LYS A 171 -2.96 19.10 16.56
N LYS A 172 -4.04 19.77 16.17
CA LYS A 172 -4.65 20.87 16.91
C LYS A 172 -5.14 20.45 18.31
N ASP A 173 -5.63 19.23 18.42
CA ASP A 173 -6.13 18.69 19.69
C ASP A 173 -5.03 18.00 20.53
N GLY A 174 -3.77 18.03 20.08
CA GLY A 174 -2.60 17.56 20.81
C GLY A 174 -2.36 16.05 20.76
N TYR A 175 -3.10 15.32 19.91
CA TYR A 175 -2.88 13.88 19.73
C TYR A 175 -1.67 13.57 18.84
N LEU A 176 -1.25 14.51 18.01
CA LEU A 176 -0.11 14.39 17.11
C LEU A 176 0.84 15.55 17.41
N LYS A 177 2.12 15.25 17.60
CA LYS A 177 3.17 16.26 17.81
C LYS A 177 4.21 16.14 16.70
N ASP A 178 4.71 17.28 16.25
CA ASP A 178 5.96 17.34 15.48
C ASP A 178 7.12 17.15 16.45
N ASP A 179 8.20 16.58 15.98
CA ASP A 179 9.46 16.66 16.70
C ASP A 179 10.13 18.05 16.51
N GLU A 180 11.20 18.28 17.26
CA GLU A 180 11.94 19.55 17.19
C GLU A 180 12.63 19.76 15.82
N THR A 181 12.77 18.73 15.00
CA THR A 181 13.39 18.77 13.66
C THR A 181 12.35 18.99 12.55
N GLY A 182 11.06 18.98 12.87
CA GLY A 182 9.97 19.03 11.89
C GLY A 182 9.72 17.69 11.19
N GLU A 183 10.43 16.65 11.58
CA GLU A 183 10.14 15.28 11.20
C GLU A 183 9.09 14.70 12.15
N ILE A 184 8.19 13.87 11.63
CA ILE A 184 7.27 13.12 12.48
C ILE A 184 8.05 11.95 13.06
N THR A 185 8.50 12.09 14.29
CA THR A 185 9.32 11.07 14.95
C THR A 185 8.45 9.92 15.47
N TYR A 186 9.00 8.74 15.27
CA TYR A 186 8.56 7.53 15.95
C TYR A 186 8.98 7.58 17.43
N LEU A 187 8.05 7.46 18.33
CA LEU A 187 8.39 6.92 19.65
C LEU A 187 8.20 5.41 19.58
N ASN A 188 9.29 4.68 19.45
CA ASN A 188 9.38 3.26 19.73
C ASN A 188 9.24 3.06 21.25
N ASN A 189 8.04 3.22 21.77
CA ASN A 189 7.71 2.81 23.11
C ASN A 189 6.50 1.87 23.06
N ILE A 190 6.72 0.74 22.40
CA ILE A 190 5.99 -0.48 22.75
C ILE A 190 6.88 -1.13 23.82
N GLY A 191 6.71 -0.71 25.06
CA GLY A 191 7.26 -1.34 26.24
C GLY A 191 6.21 -2.22 26.87
#